data_34ed99bdc6883aa87e5b76a3e2d0edec
#
_entry.id   34ed99bdc6883aa87e5b76a3e2d0edec
#
_cell.length_a   1.000
_cell.length_b   1.000
_cell.length_c   1.000
_cell.angle_alpha   90.00
_cell.angle_beta   90.00
_cell.angle_gamma   90.00
#
_symmetry.space_group_name_H-M   'P 1'
#
loop_
_entity.id
_entity.type
_entity.pdbx_description
1 polymer ?
#
loop_
_entity_poly.entity_id
_entity_poly.type
_entity_poly.pdbx_seq_one_letter_code
_entity_poly.pdbx_strand_id
1 'polypeptide(L)'
;MRRILAWLLSGCLLLLLAGCGAESPQKSSDKLQIVATLFPQYDFARQIAGEKADVSMLLLPGADSHSYDPSASDILKISDADLFLYTGKYMEPWAEQVISALAESDVKVVDAVQMTDTILSALCEVDSQNASYYTTNAADYQDQLKQLDQSFRDVVRGAVRTEIIFGSRFAMHYFVKEYGLTCYSAFDSCTAESEPSAKGLSDLVEKIKTDQIPVVYYEELSDPKIAQTLAEETGCQILLLHSCHNVSKQEFEDGVTYLDLMKQNVENLKQGLWQ
;
A
#
# COMPACT_ATOMS: atom_id res chain seq x y z
N MET A 1 -71.52 0.84 28.22
CA MET A 1 -70.42 -0.09 27.85
C MET A 1 -69.83 0.17 26.44
N ARG A 2 -70.58 0.30 25.38
CA ARG A 2 -70.07 0.52 24.01
C ARG A 2 -69.23 1.82 23.83
N ARG A 3 -69.49 2.90 24.54
CA ARG A 3 -68.78 4.18 24.46
C ARG A 3 -67.43 4.14 25.23
N ILE A 4 -67.31 3.39 26.28
CA ILE A 4 -66.06 3.21 27.06
C ILE A 4 -65.06 2.35 26.28
N LEU A 5 -65.55 1.32 25.58
CA LEU A 5 -64.73 0.48 24.69
C LEU A 5 -64.13 1.23 23.50
N ALA A 6 -64.88 2.23 22.94
CA ALA A 6 -64.40 3.06 21.86
C ALA A 6 -63.27 4.03 22.28
N TRP A 7 -63.30 4.54 23.51
CA TRP A 7 -62.23 5.40 24.04
C TRP A 7 -60.99 4.63 24.41
N LEU A 8 -61.12 3.37 24.87
CA LEU A 8 -59.97 2.49 25.11
C LEU A 8 -59.29 2.02 23.83
N LEU A 9 -60.04 1.75 22.74
CA LEU A 9 -59.48 1.42 21.45
C LEU A 9 -58.77 2.61 20.79
N SER A 10 -59.31 3.86 20.94
CA SER A 10 -58.69 5.07 20.40
C SER A 10 -57.40 5.43 21.16
N GLY A 11 -57.31 5.18 22.46
CA GLY A 11 -56.12 5.38 23.27
C GLY A 11 -54.97 4.41 22.93
N CYS A 12 -55.28 3.13 22.64
CA CYS A 12 -54.30 2.14 22.20
C CYS A 12 -53.73 2.41 20.80
N LEU A 13 -54.51 2.99 19.89
CA LEU A 13 -54.06 3.31 18.53
C LEU A 13 -53.12 4.51 18.50
N LEU A 14 -53.24 5.45 19.45
CA LEU A 14 -52.33 6.61 19.57
C LEU A 14 -50.96 6.25 20.24
N LEU A 15 -50.88 5.15 21.00
CA LEU A 15 -49.64 4.66 21.60
C LEU A 15 -48.76 3.85 20.62
N LEU A 16 -49.32 3.38 19.51
CA LEU A 16 -48.57 2.64 18.47
C LEU A 16 -47.87 3.55 17.45
N LEU A 17 -48.10 4.86 17.47
CA LEU A 17 -47.47 5.82 16.54
C LEU A 17 -46.24 6.52 17.13
N ALA A 18 -45.89 6.27 18.39
CA ALA A 18 -44.71 6.86 19.05
C ALA A 18 -43.44 5.97 18.99
N GLY A 19 -43.44 4.87 18.22
CA GLY A 19 -42.40 3.85 18.21
C GLY A 19 -41.57 3.71 16.94
N CYS A 20 -41.57 4.69 16.04
CA CYS A 20 -40.64 4.71 14.92
C CYS A 20 -39.80 6.00 14.95
N GLY A 21 -38.95 6.12 15.98
CA GLY A 21 -37.70 6.81 15.85
C GLY A 21 -36.81 5.90 15.00
N ALA A 22 -36.57 6.25 13.74
CA ALA A 22 -35.47 5.62 13.00
C ALA A 22 -34.20 5.98 13.73
N GLU A 23 -33.70 5.06 14.57
CA GLU A 23 -32.31 5.09 14.99
C GLU A 23 -31.52 5.02 13.71
N SER A 24 -30.83 6.10 13.37
CA SER A 24 -29.72 6.04 12.41
C SER A 24 -28.83 4.88 12.83
N PRO A 25 -28.30 4.06 11.91
CA PRO A 25 -27.42 2.99 12.26
C PRO A 25 -26.26 3.58 13.06
N GLN A 26 -26.25 3.30 14.36
CA GLN A 26 -25.21 3.72 15.27
C GLN A 26 -23.94 3.03 14.79
N LYS A 27 -22.92 3.81 14.33
CA LYS A 27 -21.60 3.26 13.99
C LYS A 27 -21.19 2.35 15.14
N SER A 28 -20.94 1.09 14.84
CA SER A 28 -20.75 0.02 15.82
C SER A 28 -19.36 0.02 16.46
N SER A 29 -18.50 0.99 16.17
CA SER A 29 -17.18 1.14 16.81
C SER A 29 -16.90 2.62 17.11
N ASP A 30 -16.26 2.87 18.28
CA ASP A 30 -15.72 4.20 18.64
C ASP A 30 -14.46 4.56 17.83
N LYS A 31 -14.01 3.68 16.91
CA LYS A 31 -12.82 3.84 16.11
C LYS A 31 -13.14 4.32 14.71
N LEU A 32 -12.26 5.15 14.16
CA LEU A 32 -12.32 5.54 12.74
C LEU A 32 -12.23 4.31 11.83
N GLN A 33 -13.01 4.31 10.77
CA GLN A 33 -12.96 3.31 9.72
C GLN A 33 -12.16 3.86 8.54
N ILE A 34 -10.98 3.30 8.28
CA ILE A 34 -10.09 3.74 7.21
C ILE A 34 -10.00 2.64 6.16
N VAL A 35 -10.21 3.01 4.91
CA VAL A 35 -10.02 2.12 3.76
C VAL A 35 -8.86 2.63 2.93
N ALA A 36 -7.85 1.81 2.72
CA ALA A 36 -6.70 2.10 1.86
C ALA A 36 -6.70 1.16 0.66
N THR A 37 -6.24 1.64 -0.50
CA THR A 37 -6.19 0.82 -1.70
C THR A 37 -5.03 -0.15 -1.68
N LEU A 38 -3.82 0.33 -1.43
CA LEU A 38 -2.56 -0.42 -1.51
C LEU A 38 -1.87 -0.56 -0.15
N PHE A 39 -0.88 -1.44 -0.09
CA PHE A 39 -0.15 -1.72 1.14
C PHE A 39 0.54 -0.50 1.77
N PRO A 40 1.23 0.39 1.03
CA PRO A 40 1.88 1.55 1.66
C PRO A 40 0.89 2.46 2.39
N GLN A 41 -0.25 2.81 1.79
CA GLN A 41 -1.25 3.65 2.43
C GLN A 41 -1.88 2.96 3.64
N TYR A 42 -2.13 1.65 3.52
CA TYR A 42 -2.62 0.83 4.62
C TYR A 42 -1.66 0.85 5.81
N ASP A 43 -0.37 0.60 5.57
CA ASP A 43 0.61 0.54 6.66
C ASP A 43 0.87 1.92 7.27
N PHE A 44 1.04 2.98 6.46
CA PHE A 44 1.22 4.35 6.95
C PHE A 44 0.03 4.81 7.78
N ALA A 45 -1.20 4.54 7.33
CA ALA A 45 -2.40 4.86 8.11
C ALA A 45 -2.42 4.12 9.45
N ARG A 46 -2.07 2.83 9.48
CA ARG A 46 -1.96 2.04 10.72
C ARG A 46 -0.94 2.62 11.69
N GLN A 47 0.25 3.01 11.19
CA GLN A 47 1.31 3.56 12.02
C GLN A 47 0.91 4.90 12.65
N ILE A 48 0.21 5.76 11.89
CA ILE A 48 -0.19 7.10 12.36
C ILE A 48 -1.45 7.03 13.22
N ALA A 49 -2.47 6.30 12.78
CA ALA A 49 -3.75 6.22 13.50
C ALA A 49 -3.69 5.33 14.74
N GLY A 50 -2.79 4.33 14.78
CA GLY A 50 -2.62 3.41 15.89
C GLY A 50 -3.93 2.73 16.29
N GLU A 51 -4.20 2.66 17.58
CA GLU A 51 -5.40 2.03 18.13
C GLU A 51 -6.70 2.82 17.92
N LYS A 52 -6.62 4.05 17.39
CA LYS A 52 -7.77 4.95 17.19
C LYS A 52 -8.55 4.66 15.92
N ALA A 53 -8.01 3.84 15.02
CA ALA A 53 -8.67 3.46 13.78
C ALA A 53 -8.60 1.95 13.52
N ASP A 54 -9.58 1.46 12.78
CA ASP A 54 -9.55 0.17 12.12
C ASP A 54 -9.24 0.42 10.64
N VAL A 55 -8.02 0.06 10.23
CA VAL A 55 -7.53 0.26 8.86
C VAL A 55 -7.69 -1.03 8.07
N SER A 56 -8.25 -0.93 6.88
CA SER A 56 -8.43 -2.07 5.99
C SER A 56 -7.85 -1.79 4.60
N MET A 57 -7.30 -2.82 3.96
CA MET A 57 -6.77 -2.76 2.61
C MET A 57 -7.77 -3.37 1.63
N LEU A 58 -8.01 -2.68 0.49
CA LEU A 58 -8.90 -3.19 -0.57
C LEU A 58 -8.22 -4.23 -1.43
N LEU A 59 -7.01 -3.92 -1.89
CA LEU A 59 -6.26 -4.86 -2.70
C LEU A 59 -5.87 -6.07 -1.84
N LEU A 60 -6.33 -7.23 -2.23
CA LEU A 60 -5.99 -8.46 -1.51
C LEU A 60 -4.47 -8.71 -1.54
N PRO A 61 -3.87 -9.20 -0.44
CA PRO A 61 -2.47 -9.61 -0.45
C PRO A 61 -2.19 -10.61 -1.56
N GLY A 62 -1.14 -10.35 -2.34
CA GLY A 62 -0.77 -11.16 -3.50
C GLY A 62 -1.49 -10.82 -4.80
N ALA A 63 -2.45 -9.89 -4.80
CA ALA A 63 -3.15 -9.46 -6.02
C ALA A 63 -2.38 -8.36 -6.77
N ASP A 64 -2.56 -8.31 -8.09
CA ASP A 64 -2.00 -7.27 -8.95
C ASP A 64 -2.90 -6.01 -8.92
N SER A 65 -2.29 -4.85 -8.60
CA SER A 65 -2.99 -3.56 -8.51
C SER A 65 -3.52 -3.05 -9.85
N HIS A 66 -2.85 -3.38 -10.95
CA HIS A 66 -3.23 -2.90 -12.29
C HIS A 66 -4.45 -3.61 -12.87
N SER A 67 -4.74 -4.82 -12.40
CA SER A 67 -5.89 -5.63 -12.83
C SER A 67 -7.05 -5.64 -11.83
N TYR A 68 -6.92 -4.88 -10.73
CA TYR A 68 -7.96 -4.81 -9.72
C TYR A 68 -9.18 -4.04 -10.22
N ASP A 69 -10.37 -4.61 -9.98
CA ASP A 69 -11.66 -3.98 -10.25
C ASP A 69 -12.53 -4.11 -8.98
N PRO A 70 -12.92 -2.98 -8.35
CA PRO A 70 -13.64 -3.01 -7.08
C PRO A 70 -15.02 -3.64 -7.24
N SER A 71 -15.35 -4.56 -6.34
CA SER A 71 -16.68 -5.15 -6.25
C SER A 71 -17.68 -4.18 -5.65
N ALA A 72 -18.98 -4.50 -5.78
CA ALA A 72 -20.03 -3.72 -5.11
C ALA A 72 -19.86 -3.68 -3.58
N SER A 73 -19.32 -4.74 -2.97
CA SER A 73 -19.01 -4.75 -1.53
C SER A 73 -17.86 -3.83 -1.17
N ASP A 74 -16.87 -3.66 -2.05
CA ASP A 74 -15.75 -2.73 -1.84
C ASP A 74 -16.25 -1.28 -1.89
N ILE A 75 -17.14 -0.98 -2.84
CA ILE A 75 -17.75 0.35 -2.95
C ILE A 75 -18.58 0.67 -1.69
N LEU A 76 -19.35 -0.28 -1.17
CA LEU A 76 -20.09 -0.10 0.09
C LEU A 76 -19.13 0.12 1.26
N LYS A 77 -18.05 -0.66 1.36
CA LYS A 77 -17.04 -0.52 2.39
C LYS A 77 -16.36 0.85 2.36
N ILE A 78 -16.07 1.38 1.16
CA ILE A 78 -15.53 2.73 1.00
C ILE A 78 -16.57 3.77 1.43
N SER A 79 -17.84 3.61 1.01
CA SER A 79 -18.91 4.53 1.35
C SER A 79 -19.19 4.65 2.86
N ASP A 80 -18.97 3.58 3.61
CA ASP A 80 -19.18 3.51 5.05
C ASP A 80 -17.94 3.97 5.86
N ALA A 81 -16.81 4.22 5.19
CA ALA A 81 -15.57 4.65 5.83
C ALA A 81 -15.60 6.13 6.24
N ASP A 82 -14.78 6.49 7.23
CA ASP A 82 -14.49 7.89 7.58
C ASP A 82 -13.42 8.49 6.66
N LEU A 83 -12.50 7.64 6.18
CA LEU A 83 -11.37 8.05 5.35
C LEU A 83 -11.07 6.99 4.28
N PHE A 84 -10.95 7.42 3.03
CA PHE A 84 -10.52 6.62 1.90
C PHE A 84 -9.20 7.13 1.34
N LEU A 85 -8.17 6.28 1.34
CA LEU A 85 -6.82 6.57 0.89
C LEU A 85 -6.49 5.84 -0.40
N TYR A 86 -6.06 6.56 -1.43
CA TYR A 86 -5.65 6.00 -2.71
C TYR A 86 -4.39 6.70 -3.24
N THR A 87 -3.71 6.14 -4.24
CA THR A 87 -2.44 6.70 -4.77
C THR A 87 -2.66 7.70 -5.90
N GLY A 88 -3.82 7.64 -6.53
CA GLY A 88 -4.11 8.52 -7.66
C GLY A 88 -4.40 7.75 -8.95
N LYS A 89 -4.97 8.47 -9.92
CA LYS A 89 -5.54 7.93 -11.16
C LYS A 89 -4.60 7.10 -12.05
N TYR A 90 -3.30 7.26 -11.89
CA TYR A 90 -2.32 6.53 -12.71
C TYR A 90 -2.06 5.11 -12.19
N MET A 91 -2.19 4.91 -10.87
CA MET A 91 -2.08 3.60 -10.24
C MET A 91 -3.43 2.91 -10.12
N GLU A 92 -4.49 3.69 -9.87
CA GLU A 92 -5.85 3.20 -9.67
C GLU A 92 -6.85 3.95 -10.56
N PRO A 93 -6.85 3.67 -11.88
CA PRO A 93 -7.75 4.37 -12.82
C PRO A 93 -9.24 4.16 -12.51
N TRP A 94 -9.58 3.06 -11.82
CA TRP A 94 -10.92 2.75 -11.35
C TRP A 94 -11.39 3.69 -10.20
N ALA A 95 -10.46 4.26 -9.43
CA ALA A 95 -10.78 5.06 -8.24
C ALA A 95 -11.61 6.31 -8.59
N GLU A 96 -11.37 6.96 -9.73
CA GLU A 96 -12.15 8.14 -10.14
C GLU A 96 -13.64 7.83 -10.31
N GLN A 97 -14.01 6.64 -10.80
CA GLN A 97 -15.40 6.23 -10.95
C GLN A 97 -16.05 6.01 -9.58
N VAL A 98 -15.34 5.35 -8.67
CA VAL A 98 -15.79 5.13 -7.29
C VAL A 98 -15.96 6.47 -6.57
N ILE A 99 -14.97 7.35 -6.63
CA ILE A 99 -15.00 8.69 -6.01
C ILE A 99 -16.20 9.51 -6.54
N SER A 100 -16.46 9.44 -7.83
CA SER A 100 -17.62 10.12 -8.41
C SER A 100 -18.95 9.57 -7.89
N ALA A 101 -19.03 8.27 -7.60
CA ALA A 101 -20.22 7.64 -7.02
C ALA A 101 -20.38 7.96 -5.51
N LEU A 102 -19.30 8.35 -4.83
CA LEU A 102 -19.28 8.74 -3.42
C LEU A 102 -19.67 10.21 -3.18
N ALA A 103 -20.00 10.99 -4.21
CA ALA A 103 -20.24 12.43 -4.10
C ALA A 103 -21.34 12.83 -3.09
N GLU A 104 -22.20 11.89 -2.69
CA GLU A 104 -23.25 12.09 -1.68
C GLU A 104 -22.91 11.42 -0.31
N SER A 105 -21.72 10.85 -0.16
CA SER A 105 -21.27 10.24 1.10
C SER A 105 -20.41 11.21 1.92
N ASP A 106 -20.35 10.98 3.24
CA ASP A 106 -19.54 11.79 4.16
C ASP A 106 -18.05 11.34 4.20
N VAL A 107 -17.64 10.39 3.35
CA VAL A 107 -16.28 9.86 3.34
C VAL A 107 -15.28 10.92 2.87
N LYS A 108 -14.21 11.10 3.65
CA LYS A 108 -13.07 11.93 3.26
C LYS A 108 -12.18 11.16 2.29
N VAL A 109 -12.08 11.61 1.04
CA VAL A 109 -11.22 11.01 0.01
C VAL A 109 -9.89 11.73 -0.04
N VAL A 110 -8.78 10.99 -0.04
CA VAL A 110 -7.41 11.53 0.03
C VAL A 110 -6.50 10.82 -0.96
N ASP A 111 -5.87 11.61 -1.84
CA ASP A 111 -4.73 11.20 -2.65
C ASP A 111 -3.46 11.23 -1.77
N ALA A 112 -2.93 10.05 -1.48
CA ALA A 112 -1.85 9.86 -0.50
C ALA A 112 -0.44 9.83 -1.13
N VAL A 113 -0.18 10.62 -2.18
CA VAL A 113 1.15 10.69 -2.83
C VAL A 113 2.24 11.20 -1.86
N GLN A 114 1.93 12.17 -0.99
CA GLN A 114 2.78 12.61 0.11
C GLN A 114 2.27 12.01 1.43
N MET A 115 2.47 10.70 1.59
CA MET A 115 1.70 9.87 2.51
C MET A 115 1.63 10.38 3.95
N THR A 116 2.75 10.60 4.62
CA THR A 116 2.71 10.87 6.08
C THR A 116 1.95 12.14 6.42
N ASP A 117 2.30 13.26 5.77
CA ASP A 117 1.68 14.57 6.09
C ASP A 117 0.22 14.63 5.64
N THR A 118 -0.08 14.02 4.49
CA THR A 118 -1.42 13.99 3.94
C THR A 118 -2.36 13.13 4.79
N ILE A 119 -1.91 11.94 5.21
CA ILE A 119 -2.68 11.07 6.12
C ILE A 119 -2.87 11.73 7.49
N LEU A 120 -1.80 12.34 8.05
CA LEU A 120 -1.90 13.07 9.32
C LEU A 120 -2.93 14.19 9.23
N SER A 121 -2.86 15.00 8.17
CA SER A 121 -3.82 16.11 7.97
C SER A 121 -5.26 15.61 7.91
N ALA A 122 -5.49 14.54 7.14
CA ALA A 122 -6.82 13.95 7.00
C ALA A 122 -7.34 13.37 8.33
N LEU A 123 -6.51 12.66 9.09
CA LEU A 123 -6.86 12.14 10.40
C LEU A 123 -7.24 13.26 11.39
N CYS A 124 -6.45 14.35 11.43
CA CYS A 124 -6.73 15.48 12.28
C CYS A 124 -8.03 16.21 11.88
N GLU A 125 -8.41 16.19 10.60
CA GLU A 125 -9.65 16.78 10.12
C GLU A 125 -10.87 15.95 10.52
N VAL A 126 -10.84 14.63 10.32
CA VAL A 126 -11.97 13.73 10.62
C VAL A 126 -12.10 13.41 12.12
N ASP A 127 -11.00 13.47 12.87
CA ASP A 127 -10.97 13.21 14.31
C ASP A 127 -10.05 14.18 15.05
N SER A 128 -10.48 15.41 15.16
CA SER A 128 -9.72 16.50 15.83
C SER A 128 -9.46 16.25 17.31
N GLN A 129 -10.24 15.42 17.98
CA GLN A 129 -10.05 15.10 19.40
C GLN A 129 -8.76 14.31 19.65
N ASN A 130 -8.35 13.49 18.69
CA ASN A 130 -7.14 12.68 18.74
C ASN A 130 -5.96 13.31 17.97
N ALA A 131 -6.06 14.54 17.48
CA ALA A 131 -5.04 15.21 16.66
C ALA A 131 -3.63 15.19 17.28
N SER A 132 -3.51 15.40 18.59
CA SER A 132 -2.21 15.34 19.30
C SER A 132 -1.60 13.93 19.26
N TYR A 133 -2.42 12.90 19.39
CA TYR A 133 -1.99 11.50 19.30
C TYR A 133 -1.45 11.19 17.88
N TYR A 134 -2.19 11.55 16.84
CA TYR A 134 -1.78 11.35 15.45
C TYR A 134 -0.50 12.12 15.12
N THR A 135 -0.39 13.37 15.60
CA THR A 135 0.80 14.21 15.40
C THR A 135 2.05 13.57 16.01
N THR A 136 1.94 13.01 17.22
CA THR A 136 3.05 12.32 17.88
C THR A 136 3.47 11.08 17.08
N ASN A 137 2.52 10.20 16.74
CA ASN A 137 2.79 8.99 15.97
C ASN A 137 3.40 9.31 14.60
N ALA A 138 2.88 10.32 13.89
CA ALA A 138 3.40 10.75 12.61
C ALA A 138 4.85 11.25 12.70
N ALA A 139 5.18 12.04 13.75
CA ALA A 139 6.53 12.50 13.98
C ALA A 139 7.50 11.35 14.26
N ASP A 140 7.12 10.41 15.11
CA ASP A 140 7.91 9.21 15.42
C ASP A 140 8.13 8.35 14.16
N TYR A 141 7.09 8.19 13.34
CA TYR A 141 7.18 7.42 12.10
C TYR A 141 8.04 8.13 11.05
N GLN A 142 7.92 9.44 10.90
CA GLN A 142 8.78 10.25 10.03
C GLN A 142 10.26 10.15 10.42
N ASP A 143 10.57 10.11 11.71
CA ASP A 143 11.94 9.95 12.17
C ASP A 143 12.49 8.55 11.84
N GLN A 144 11.68 7.51 11.91
CA GLN A 144 12.05 6.18 11.45
C GLN A 144 12.29 6.13 9.93
N LEU A 145 11.44 6.82 9.13
CA LEU A 145 11.64 6.93 7.69
C LEU A 145 12.92 7.69 7.33
N LYS A 146 13.28 8.75 8.06
CA LYS A 146 14.57 9.47 7.88
C LYS A 146 15.77 8.56 8.20
N GLN A 147 15.68 7.74 9.25
CA GLN A 147 16.73 6.76 9.58
C GLN A 147 16.88 5.70 8.49
N LEU A 148 15.76 5.25 7.91
CA LEU A 148 15.76 4.33 6.79
C LEU A 148 16.43 4.96 5.54
N ASP A 149 16.06 6.20 5.18
CA ASP A 149 16.69 6.95 4.09
C ASP A 149 18.21 7.07 4.31
N GLN A 150 18.63 7.42 5.54
CA GLN A 150 20.05 7.49 5.88
C GLN A 150 20.75 6.14 5.72
N SER A 151 20.08 5.03 6.04
CA SER A 151 20.62 3.69 5.87
C SER A 151 20.88 3.36 4.39
N PHE A 152 19.97 3.71 3.49
CA PHE A 152 20.18 3.58 2.04
C PHE A 152 21.35 4.44 1.57
N ARG A 153 21.42 5.71 1.99
CA ARG A 153 22.53 6.62 1.64
C ARG A 153 23.87 6.08 2.11
N ASP A 154 23.92 5.45 3.30
CA ASP A 154 25.14 4.87 3.83
C ASP A 154 25.57 3.63 3.05
N VAL A 155 24.61 2.78 2.64
CA VAL A 155 24.90 1.63 1.76
C VAL A 155 25.49 2.11 0.44
N VAL A 156 24.88 3.09 -0.22
CA VAL A 156 25.36 3.59 -1.52
C VAL A 156 26.71 4.33 -1.36
N ARG A 157 26.91 5.07 -0.27
CA ARG A 157 28.20 5.74 -0.01
C ARG A 157 29.34 4.76 0.17
N GLY A 158 29.09 3.61 0.79
CA GLY A 158 30.10 2.55 1.01
C GLY A 158 30.24 1.58 -0.16
N ALA A 159 29.45 1.76 -1.22
CA ALA A 159 29.39 0.86 -2.34
C ALA A 159 30.65 0.90 -3.21
N VAL A 160 31.06 -0.25 -3.74
CA VAL A 160 32.14 -0.39 -4.73
C VAL A 160 31.62 -0.32 -6.17
N ARG A 161 30.28 -0.39 -6.33
CA ARG A 161 29.56 -0.28 -7.60
C ARG A 161 28.22 0.44 -7.40
N THR A 162 27.62 0.92 -8.48
CA THR A 162 26.27 1.53 -8.47
C THR A 162 25.29 0.78 -9.35
N GLU A 163 25.76 -0.26 -10.04
CA GLU A 163 24.96 -1.05 -10.96
C GLU A 163 24.18 -2.11 -10.19
N ILE A 164 22.88 -2.21 -10.51
CA ILE A 164 21.98 -3.26 -10.06
C ILE A 164 21.33 -3.94 -11.27
N ILE A 165 21.16 -5.25 -11.19
CA ILE A 165 20.52 -6.05 -12.25
C ILE A 165 19.17 -6.56 -11.73
N PHE A 166 18.11 -6.36 -12.52
CA PHE A 166 16.81 -6.94 -12.26
C PHE A 166 16.47 -8.07 -13.24
N GLY A 167 16.17 -9.24 -12.70
CA GLY A 167 15.65 -10.40 -13.41
C GLY A 167 14.12 -10.46 -13.44
N SER A 168 13.46 -9.34 -13.15
CA SER A 168 12.01 -9.15 -13.27
C SER A 168 11.76 -7.79 -13.90
N ARG A 169 10.49 -7.38 -13.99
CA ARG A 169 10.13 -6.00 -14.31
C ARG A 169 10.73 -5.07 -13.28
N PHE A 170 10.86 -3.81 -13.64
CA PHE A 170 11.49 -2.82 -12.79
C PHE A 170 10.55 -1.63 -12.55
N ALA A 171 10.00 -1.53 -11.34
CA ALA A 171 9.07 -0.46 -10.95
C ALA A 171 9.70 0.65 -10.08
N MET A 172 11.00 0.53 -9.70
CA MET A 172 11.64 1.40 -8.71
C MET A 172 12.44 2.56 -9.32
N HIS A 173 11.97 3.19 -10.40
CA HIS A 173 12.69 4.27 -11.11
C HIS A 173 13.04 5.47 -10.23
N TYR A 174 12.13 5.90 -9.36
CA TYR A 174 12.39 7.02 -8.43
C TYR A 174 13.44 6.64 -7.38
N PHE A 175 13.40 5.41 -6.90
CA PHE A 175 14.37 4.89 -5.94
C PHE A 175 15.79 4.91 -6.51
N VAL A 176 16.02 4.33 -7.68
CA VAL A 176 17.36 4.33 -8.28
C VAL A 176 17.86 5.72 -8.59
N LYS A 177 16.97 6.61 -9.03
CA LYS A 177 17.31 8.02 -9.29
C LYS A 177 17.70 8.75 -8.02
N GLU A 178 16.96 8.56 -6.93
CA GLU A 178 17.21 9.21 -5.64
C GLU A 178 18.57 8.81 -5.05
N TYR A 179 18.90 7.52 -5.13
CA TYR A 179 20.15 7.00 -4.57
C TYR A 179 21.30 6.93 -5.58
N GLY A 180 21.13 7.42 -6.79
CA GLY A 180 22.20 7.47 -7.81
C GLY A 180 22.62 6.09 -8.31
N LEU A 181 21.72 5.12 -8.30
CA LEU A 181 21.97 3.76 -8.82
C LEU A 181 21.69 3.71 -10.34
N THR A 182 22.31 2.74 -11.01
CA THR A 182 22.05 2.42 -12.42
C THR A 182 21.43 1.04 -12.50
N CYS A 183 20.20 0.95 -12.99
CA CYS A 183 19.48 -0.31 -13.12
C CYS A 183 19.56 -0.85 -14.55
N TYR A 184 19.80 -2.15 -14.68
CA TYR A 184 19.67 -2.91 -15.94
C TYR A 184 18.62 -4.00 -15.74
N SER A 185 17.70 -4.12 -16.70
CA SER A 185 16.66 -5.14 -16.73
C SER A 185 16.53 -5.73 -18.13
N ALA A 186 16.16 -7.00 -18.21
CA ALA A 186 15.83 -7.65 -19.47
C ALA A 186 14.48 -7.19 -20.06
N PHE A 187 13.68 -6.47 -19.27
CA PHE A 187 12.36 -6.01 -19.65
C PHE A 187 12.41 -4.55 -20.07
N ASP A 188 11.89 -4.25 -21.25
CA ASP A 188 11.86 -2.90 -21.82
C ASP A 188 10.74 -2.01 -21.21
N SER A 189 9.82 -2.61 -20.46
CA SER A 189 8.70 -1.89 -19.82
C SER A 189 8.23 -2.54 -18.53
N CYS A 190 7.59 -1.75 -17.66
CA CYS A 190 6.92 -2.21 -16.45
C CYS A 190 5.55 -2.86 -16.71
N THR A 191 5.08 -2.97 -17.96
CA THR A 191 3.79 -3.58 -18.28
C THR A 191 3.88 -5.11 -18.41
N ALA A 192 2.78 -5.78 -18.05
CA ALA A 192 2.70 -7.20 -17.74
C ALA A 192 2.98 -8.19 -18.89
N GLU A 193 3.01 -7.76 -20.13
CA GLU A 193 2.86 -8.68 -21.28
C GLU A 193 4.13 -8.87 -22.13
N SER A 194 5.26 -8.25 -21.77
CA SER A 194 6.49 -8.45 -22.56
C SER A 194 7.40 -9.49 -21.91
N GLU A 195 7.64 -10.58 -22.61
CA GLU A 195 8.76 -11.48 -22.27
C GLU A 195 10.08 -10.81 -22.69
N PRO A 196 11.17 -11.04 -21.91
CA PRO A 196 12.48 -10.49 -22.26
C PRO A 196 12.97 -11.08 -23.56
N SER A 197 13.61 -10.27 -24.39
CA SER A 197 14.21 -10.75 -25.62
C SER A 197 15.42 -11.65 -25.33
N ALA A 198 15.65 -12.67 -26.16
CA ALA A 198 16.83 -13.52 -26.03
C ALA A 198 18.14 -12.71 -26.09
N LYS A 199 18.16 -11.63 -26.89
CA LYS A 199 19.29 -10.72 -26.94
C LYS A 199 19.48 -9.97 -25.61
N GLY A 200 18.41 -9.40 -25.02
CA GLY A 200 18.49 -8.70 -23.75
C GLY A 200 18.98 -9.59 -22.62
N LEU A 201 18.56 -10.88 -22.58
CA LEU A 201 19.10 -11.84 -21.62
C LEU A 201 20.59 -12.13 -21.83
N SER A 202 21.02 -12.33 -23.09
CA SER A 202 22.43 -12.52 -23.41
C SER A 202 23.29 -11.32 -23.02
N ASP A 203 22.82 -10.10 -23.31
CA ASP A 203 23.52 -8.86 -22.95
C ASP A 203 23.67 -8.72 -21.42
N LEU A 204 22.63 -9.12 -20.63
CA LEU A 204 22.71 -9.13 -19.17
C LEU A 204 23.68 -10.19 -18.64
N VAL A 205 23.68 -11.40 -19.19
CA VAL A 205 24.65 -12.46 -18.82
C VAL A 205 26.09 -11.99 -19.06
N GLU A 206 26.36 -11.37 -20.22
CA GLU A 206 27.66 -10.80 -20.56
C GLU A 206 28.06 -9.71 -19.56
N LYS A 207 27.13 -8.77 -19.26
CA LYS A 207 27.37 -7.71 -18.29
C LYS A 207 27.67 -8.23 -16.89
N ILE A 208 26.87 -9.17 -16.38
CA ILE A 208 27.08 -9.78 -15.06
C ILE A 208 28.46 -10.40 -14.96
N LYS A 209 28.88 -11.17 -15.99
CA LYS A 209 30.20 -11.83 -16.04
C LYS A 209 31.34 -10.83 -16.15
N THR A 210 31.21 -9.83 -17.02
CA THR A 210 32.26 -8.83 -17.27
C THR A 210 32.49 -7.94 -16.06
N ASP A 211 31.42 -7.45 -15.45
CA ASP A 211 31.47 -6.50 -14.33
C ASP A 211 31.49 -7.23 -12.96
N GLN A 212 31.49 -8.56 -12.99
CA GLN A 212 31.49 -9.41 -11.78
C GLN A 212 30.39 -9.02 -10.80
N ILE A 213 29.16 -8.84 -11.30
CA ILE A 213 28.01 -8.44 -10.48
C ILE A 213 27.57 -9.62 -9.61
N PRO A 214 27.56 -9.48 -8.27
CA PRO A 214 27.34 -10.63 -7.38
C PRO A 214 25.87 -10.98 -7.19
N VAL A 215 24.94 -10.06 -7.49
CA VAL A 215 23.49 -10.21 -7.17
C VAL A 215 22.62 -9.79 -8.35
N VAL A 216 21.63 -10.62 -8.63
CA VAL A 216 20.46 -10.27 -9.46
C VAL A 216 19.26 -10.12 -8.54
N TYR A 217 18.53 -9.02 -8.71
CA TYR A 217 17.33 -8.74 -7.94
C TYR A 217 16.06 -9.13 -8.70
N TYR A 218 14.99 -9.38 -7.95
CA TYR A 218 13.64 -9.53 -8.47
C TYR A 218 12.64 -8.84 -7.52
N GLU A 219 11.46 -8.47 -8.03
CA GLU A 219 10.39 -7.86 -7.24
C GLU A 219 9.52 -8.92 -6.57
N GLU A 220 8.84 -8.51 -5.50
CA GLU A 220 7.80 -9.31 -4.86
C GLU A 220 6.69 -9.67 -5.85
N LEU A 221 6.03 -10.78 -5.60
CA LEU A 221 4.89 -11.29 -6.39
C LEU A 221 5.19 -11.51 -7.89
N SER A 222 6.46 -11.36 -8.31
CA SER A 222 6.90 -11.69 -9.67
C SER A 222 7.41 -13.13 -9.76
N ASP A 223 7.33 -13.74 -10.96
CA ASP A 223 7.98 -15.03 -11.23
C ASP A 223 9.50 -14.82 -11.30
N PRO A 224 10.30 -15.40 -10.39
CA PRO A 224 11.75 -15.21 -10.37
C PRO A 224 12.50 -15.98 -11.47
N LYS A 225 11.80 -16.60 -12.41
CA LYS A 225 12.36 -17.49 -13.43
C LYS A 225 13.51 -16.88 -14.23
N ILE A 226 13.40 -15.60 -14.58
CA ILE A 226 14.47 -14.91 -15.31
C ILE A 226 15.67 -14.67 -14.40
N ALA A 227 15.45 -14.24 -13.15
CA ALA A 227 16.52 -14.12 -12.18
C ALA A 227 17.24 -15.47 -11.93
N GLN A 228 16.49 -16.58 -11.88
CA GLN A 228 17.04 -17.93 -11.78
C GLN A 228 17.90 -18.28 -13.00
N THR A 229 17.41 -18.02 -14.21
CA THR A 229 18.19 -18.25 -15.44
C THR A 229 19.50 -17.46 -15.45
N LEU A 230 19.45 -16.18 -15.06
CA LEU A 230 20.66 -15.36 -14.96
C LEU A 230 21.65 -15.91 -13.92
N ALA A 231 21.15 -16.35 -12.77
CA ALA A 231 21.99 -16.94 -11.72
C ALA A 231 22.61 -18.27 -12.13
N GLU A 232 21.86 -19.15 -12.80
CA GLU A 232 22.38 -20.42 -13.34
C GLU A 232 23.51 -20.21 -14.35
N GLU A 233 23.40 -19.19 -15.20
CA GLU A 233 24.39 -18.88 -16.24
C GLU A 233 25.62 -18.13 -15.72
N THR A 234 25.52 -17.44 -14.59
CA THR A 234 26.56 -16.52 -14.13
C THR A 234 27.13 -16.87 -12.75
N GLY A 235 26.41 -17.66 -11.96
CA GLY A 235 26.76 -17.98 -10.57
C GLY A 235 26.47 -16.86 -9.56
N CYS A 236 25.78 -15.79 -9.95
CA CYS A 236 25.39 -14.72 -9.02
C CYS A 236 24.28 -15.18 -8.06
N GLN A 237 24.11 -14.46 -6.96
CA GLN A 237 23.01 -14.69 -6.02
C GLN A 237 21.71 -14.06 -6.55
N ILE A 238 20.57 -14.56 -6.06
CA ILE A 238 19.25 -13.96 -6.31
C ILE A 238 18.74 -13.39 -5.00
N LEU A 239 18.39 -12.11 -4.99
CA LEU A 239 17.83 -11.44 -3.81
C LEU A 239 16.56 -10.66 -4.18
N LEU A 240 15.62 -10.62 -3.25
CA LEU A 240 14.42 -9.78 -3.36
C LEU A 240 14.80 -8.32 -3.17
N LEU A 241 14.28 -7.43 -4.02
CA LEU A 241 14.22 -6.00 -3.75
C LEU A 241 12.74 -5.59 -3.83
N HIS A 242 12.13 -5.44 -2.68
CA HIS A 242 10.69 -5.30 -2.51
C HIS A 242 10.23 -3.89 -2.90
N SER A 243 9.27 -3.76 -3.82
CA SER A 243 8.71 -2.46 -4.23
C SER A 243 7.71 -1.89 -3.22
N CYS A 244 7.19 -2.73 -2.34
CA CYS A 244 6.16 -2.42 -1.35
C CYS A 244 4.79 -2.03 -1.93
N HIS A 245 4.51 -2.26 -3.21
CA HIS A 245 3.19 -1.98 -3.78
C HIS A 245 2.11 -2.86 -3.16
N ASN A 246 2.41 -4.13 -2.95
CA ASN A 246 1.56 -5.09 -2.25
C ASN A 246 2.47 -6.04 -1.47
N VAL A 247 1.89 -6.92 -0.68
CA VAL A 247 2.59 -7.95 0.12
C VAL A 247 1.99 -9.31 -0.18
N SER A 248 2.73 -10.37 0.08
CA SER A 248 2.18 -11.72 0.07
C SER A 248 1.17 -11.91 1.20
N LYS A 249 0.33 -12.95 1.06
CA LYS A 249 -0.63 -13.30 2.11
C LYS A 249 0.07 -13.59 3.44
N GLN A 250 1.21 -14.27 3.41
CA GLN A 250 1.97 -14.61 4.61
C GLN A 250 2.53 -13.35 5.30
N GLU A 251 3.15 -12.43 4.55
CA GLU A 251 3.65 -11.17 5.09
C GLU A 251 2.54 -10.33 5.72
N PHE A 252 1.35 -10.33 5.10
CA PHE A 252 0.19 -9.63 5.63
C PHE A 252 -0.30 -10.27 6.94
N GLU A 253 -0.41 -11.60 6.99
CA GLU A 253 -0.80 -12.36 8.19
C GLU A 253 0.23 -12.20 9.33
N ASP A 254 1.52 -12.10 9.00
CA ASP A 254 2.61 -11.86 9.95
C ASP A 254 2.67 -10.40 10.43
N GLY A 255 1.87 -9.51 9.85
CA GLY A 255 1.80 -8.09 10.22
C GLY A 255 3.03 -7.28 9.83
N VAL A 256 3.76 -7.71 8.78
CA VAL A 256 4.95 -7.02 8.27
C VAL A 256 4.64 -5.55 7.99
N THR A 257 5.58 -4.66 8.29
CA THR A 257 5.45 -3.23 8.04
C THR A 257 6.26 -2.80 6.80
N TYR A 258 5.92 -1.64 6.24
CA TYR A 258 6.73 -1.00 5.20
C TYR A 258 8.20 -0.84 5.63
N LEU A 259 8.43 -0.42 6.88
CA LEU A 259 9.77 -0.27 7.43
C LEU A 259 10.54 -1.59 7.49
N ASP A 260 9.90 -2.70 7.82
CA ASP A 260 10.55 -4.02 7.86
C ASP A 260 11.00 -4.46 6.47
N LEU A 261 10.12 -4.33 5.48
CA LEU A 261 10.43 -4.65 4.09
C LEU A 261 11.57 -3.79 3.54
N MET A 262 11.53 -2.48 3.79
CA MET A 262 12.56 -1.57 3.30
C MET A 262 13.89 -1.72 4.04
N LYS A 263 13.89 -2.10 5.32
CA LYS A 263 15.13 -2.49 6.04
C LYS A 263 15.74 -3.77 5.45
N GLN A 264 14.89 -4.73 5.05
CA GLN A 264 15.39 -5.91 4.32
C GLN A 264 16.00 -5.53 2.97
N ASN A 265 15.39 -4.55 2.27
CA ASN A 265 15.95 -4.00 1.03
C ASN A 265 17.34 -3.36 1.26
N VAL A 266 17.55 -2.64 2.38
CA VAL A 266 18.87 -2.09 2.75
C VAL A 266 19.91 -3.21 2.82
N GLU A 267 19.60 -4.30 3.52
CA GLU A 267 20.52 -5.44 3.67
C GLU A 267 20.77 -6.16 2.33
N ASN A 268 19.73 -6.37 1.54
CA ASN A 268 19.86 -7.02 0.24
C ASN A 268 20.66 -6.15 -0.74
N LEU A 269 20.42 -4.85 -0.75
CA LEU A 269 21.14 -3.90 -1.59
C LEU A 269 22.64 -3.85 -1.21
N LYS A 270 22.93 -3.85 0.09
CA LYS A 270 24.30 -3.90 0.61
C LYS A 270 25.05 -5.13 0.12
N GLN A 271 24.40 -6.30 0.09
CA GLN A 271 25.04 -7.52 -0.43
C GLN A 271 25.47 -7.39 -1.90
N GLY A 272 24.68 -6.70 -2.73
CA GLY A 272 25.01 -6.53 -4.14
C GLY A 272 25.98 -5.40 -4.45
N LEU A 273 26.01 -4.35 -3.62
CA LEU A 273 26.80 -3.15 -3.91
C LEU A 273 28.19 -3.16 -3.24
N TRP A 274 28.41 -3.96 -2.19
CA TRP A 274 29.65 -3.95 -1.40
C TRP A 274 30.61 -5.11 -1.73
N GLN A 275 30.25 -5.99 -2.67
CA GLN A 275 31.05 -7.15 -3.10
C GLN A 275 31.66 -6.96 -4.49
#